data_f40aa7a34055a2d06fdcd2b1c8dabae1
#
_entry.id   f40aa7a34055a2d06fdcd2b1c8dabae1
#
_cell.length_a   1.000
_cell.length_b   1.000
_cell.length_c   1.000
_cell.angle_alpha   90.00
_cell.angle_beta   90.00
_cell.angle_gamma   90.00
#
_symmetry.space_group_name_H-M   'P 1'
#
loop_
_entity.id
_entity.type
_entity.pdbx_description
1 polymer ?
#
loop_
_entity_poly.entity_id
_entity_poly.type
_entity_poly.pdbx_seq_one_letter_code
_entity_poly.pdbx_strand_id
1 'polypeptide(L)'
;MAKVIPVGQPVNDAERSAISYLRDRLPDSFVLLHNFEIERQGERFEIDIALLTQHALYLIDVKGTRGTIDVFGNKWYPEGRQPFFSPLAKLRSHAKTMATIIRESNTGLIELRKAHVHAAVLLTADDAAVFDQAGIDSPDVTDFKHCLKYFRDASRIPDNRLDNITRFHSQIAKAITGNAKPKSAALVFRDWQVEEKLGGTDRYTEYRAKHNLLGKSGGMARLRVYQADPYQDEAARKEEFKKISNAYRAVAHMPTHANVLAVKDLFVSDDEDKVVLVTEDLPGQALRLHINKASLALTFDQKLQVMRDVLSALDHAHRHEVIHRNLTPDAILVTKGGQARVTGFDFARVGKNRASTIADQVVDDLEAAYQAPECFKDPTQASIASDLYAAGLIFYELLTGELPFESVDQMMEADGRFPMKPSEHKPDLPKGIDEWLQKFCEFDPEERHTSAAIA
;
A
#
# COMPACT_ATOMS: atom_id res chain seq x y z
N MET A 1 -16.73 -29.41 13.69
CA MET A 1 -16.87 -28.36 12.65
C MET A 1 -17.36 -27.09 13.30
N ALA A 2 -16.76 -25.96 12.97
CA ALA A 2 -17.21 -24.67 13.49
C ALA A 2 -18.62 -24.33 13.00
N LYS A 3 -19.38 -23.62 13.86
CA LYS A 3 -20.70 -23.12 13.48
C LYS A 3 -20.56 -21.96 12.52
N VAL A 4 -21.19 -22.03 11.33
CA VAL A 4 -21.14 -20.97 10.33
C VAL A 4 -22.42 -20.13 10.35
N ILE A 5 -22.27 -18.82 10.33
CA ILE A 5 -23.35 -17.84 10.18
C ILE A 5 -23.04 -17.05 8.90
N PRO A 6 -23.59 -17.41 7.73
CA PRO A 6 -23.39 -16.67 6.51
C PRO A 6 -24.15 -15.36 6.56
N VAL A 7 -23.46 -14.22 6.38
CA VAL A 7 -24.09 -12.90 6.24
C VAL A 7 -24.18 -12.52 4.77
N GLY A 8 -23.13 -12.78 4.00
CA GLY A 8 -23.08 -12.60 2.54
C GLY A 8 -22.42 -13.78 1.85
N GLN A 9 -22.19 -13.65 0.54
CA GLN A 9 -21.55 -14.67 -0.29
C GLN A 9 -20.05 -14.39 -0.46
N PRO A 10 -19.17 -15.42 -0.50
CA PRO A 10 -17.76 -15.23 -0.82
C PRO A 10 -17.57 -14.61 -2.21
N VAL A 11 -16.72 -13.61 -2.30
CA VAL A 11 -16.52 -12.85 -3.54
C VAL A 11 -15.51 -13.54 -4.47
N ASN A 12 -14.55 -14.30 -3.91
CA ASN A 12 -13.47 -14.94 -4.66
C ASN A 12 -13.14 -16.35 -4.15
N ASP A 13 -12.26 -17.06 -4.89
CA ASP A 13 -11.87 -18.45 -4.55
C ASP A 13 -11.06 -18.53 -3.25
N ALA A 14 -10.27 -17.51 -2.92
CA ALA A 14 -9.51 -17.50 -1.68
C ALA A 14 -10.44 -17.47 -0.46
N GLU A 15 -11.46 -16.61 -0.47
CA GLU A 15 -12.47 -16.56 0.59
C GLU A 15 -13.25 -17.88 0.70
N ARG A 16 -13.69 -18.46 -0.43
CA ARG A 16 -14.37 -19.76 -0.45
C ARG A 16 -13.53 -20.86 0.19
N SER A 17 -12.26 -20.92 -0.18
CA SER A 17 -11.31 -21.90 0.34
C SER A 17 -11.07 -21.70 1.84
N ALA A 18 -10.88 -20.46 2.28
CA ALA A 18 -10.67 -20.14 3.70
C ALA A 18 -11.87 -20.51 4.58
N ILE A 19 -13.08 -20.16 4.15
CA ILE A 19 -14.33 -20.47 4.88
C ILE A 19 -14.50 -21.98 5.01
N SER A 20 -14.35 -22.73 3.91
CA SER A 20 -14.49 -24.19 3.90
C SER A 20 -13.43 -24.84 4.80
N TYR A 21 -12.16 -24.42 4.67
CA TYR A 21 -11.07 -24.97 5.47
C TYR A 21 -11.27 -24.77 6.97
N LEU A 22 -11.61 -23.55 7.38
CA LEU A 22 -11.82 -23.21 8.79
C LEU A 22 -13.08 -23.90 9.36
N ARG A 23 -14.19 -23.90 8.61
CA ARG A 23 -15.43 -24.60 9.02
C ARG A 23 -15.17 -26.07 9.37
N ASP A 24 -14.46 -26.75 8.50
CA ASP A 24 -14.32 -28.24 8.59
C ASP A 24 -13.32 -28.66 9.67
N ARG A 25 -12.35 -27.81 10.05
CA ARG A 25 -11.22 -28.14 10.92
C ARG A 25 -11.21 -27.46 12.29
N LEU A 26 -12.00 -26.41 12.47
CA LEU A 26 -12.11 -25.75 13.78
C LEU A 26 -13.14 -26.45 14.69
N PRO A 27 -13.02 -26.30 16.04
CA PRO A 27 -13.96 -26.84 17.01
C PRO A 27 -15.39 -26.35 16.79
N ASP A 28 -16.37 -27.16 17.20
CA ASP A 28 -17.81 -26.84 17.17
C ASP A 28 -18.21 -25.68 18.11
N SER A 29 -17.39 -25.41 19.13
CA SER A 29 -17.53 -24.24 19.99
C SER A 29 -17.19 -22.92 19.33
N PHE A 30 -16.50 -22.94 18.15
CA PHE A 30 -16.14 -21.73 17.42
C PHE A 30 -17.29 -21.31 16.50
N VAL A 31 -17.41 -19.98 16.29
CA VAL A 31 -18.43 -19.40 15.42
C VAL A 31 -17.76 -18.56 14.35
N LEU A 32 -18.08 -18.84 13.10
CA LEU A 32 -17.55 -18.18 11.93
C LEU A 32 -18.67 -17.38 11.24
N LEU A 33 -18.53 -16.04 11.19
CA LEU A 33 -19.36 -15.16 10.37
C LEU A 33 -18.54 -14.72 9.16
N HIS A 34 -19.15 -14.58 8.00
CA HIS A 34 -18.37 -14.23 6.82
C HIS A 34 -19.09 -13.33 5.83
N ASN A 35 -18.28 -12.62 5.05
CA ASN A 35 -18.66 -11.77 3.89
C ASN A 35 -19.71 -10.72 4.24
N PHE A 36 -19.37 -9.85 5.14
CA PHE A 36 -20.22 -8.76 5.53
C PHE A 36 -19.48 -7.43 5.57
N GLU A 37 -20.25 -6.37 5.55
CA GLU A 37 -19.81 -5.01 5.72
C GLU A 37 -20.56 -4.37 6.87
N ILE A 38 -19.89 -3.45 7.54
CA ILE A 38 -20.47 -2.61 8.58
C ILE A 38 -20.27 -1.16 8.19
N GLU A 39 -21.32 -0.38 8.32
CA GLU A 39 -21.30 1.07 8.14
C GLU A 39 -21.41 1.74 9.50
N ARG A 40 -20.45 2.61 9.83
CA ARG A 40 -20.46 3.35 11.08
C ARG A 40 -19.80 4.71 10.88
N GLN A 41 -20.51 5.75 11.36
CA GLN A 41 -20.03 7.13 11.24
C GLN A 41 -19.62 7.51 9.80
N GLY A 42 -20.37 7.00 8.81
CA GLY A 42 -20.08 7.22 7.39
C GLY A 42 -18.90 6.42 6.82
N GLU A 43 -18.15 5.72 7.66
CA GLU A 43 -17.16 4.76 7.21
C GLU A 43 -17.78 3.39 7.00
N ARG A 44 -17.46 2.78 5.87
CA ARG A 44 -17.85 1.42 5.52
C ARG A 44 -16.61 0.54 5.53
N PHE A 45 -16.64 -0.55 6.28
CA PHE A 45 -15.58 -1.53 6.31
C PHE A 45 -16.07 -2.94 6.05
N GLU A 46 -15.35 -3.63 5.20
CA GLU A 46 -15.64 -4.99 4.79
C GLU A 46 -14.85 -5.96 5.64
N ILE A 47 -15.50 -7.07 6.00
CA ILE A 47 -14.91 -8.17 6.75
C ILE A 47 -15.13 -9.47 5.96
N ASP A 48 -14.03 -10.13 5.60
CA ASP A 48 -14.11 -11.42 4.90
C ASP A 48 -14.56 -12.50 5.87
N ILE A 49 -13.91 -12.61 7.04
CA ILE A 49 -14.26 -13.56 8.08
C ILE A 49 -14.12 -12.91 9.47
N ALA A 50 -15.15 -13.09 10.31
CA ALA A 50 -15.10 -12.85 11.74
C ALA A 50 -15.21 -14.18 12.47
N LEU A 51 -14.13 -14.58 13.18
CA LEU A 51 -14.02 -15.88 13.85
C LEU A 51 -14.05 -15.69 15.36
N LEU A 52 -15.11 -16.17 16.01
CA LEU A 52 -15.22 -16.26 17.46
C LEU A 52 -14.55 -17.54 17.94
N THR A 53 -13.46 -17.37 18.66
CA THR A 53 -12.72 -18.47 19.29
C THR A 53 -12.97 -18.50 20.79
N GLN A 54 -12.32 -19.39 21.53
CA GLN A 54 -12.42 -19.42 22.98
C GLN A 54 -11.97 -18.09 23.62
N HIS A 55 -10.94 -17.43 23.06
CA HIS A 55 -10.23 -16.34 23.72
C HIS A 55 -10.50 -14.96 23.09
N ALA A 56 -10.82 -14.90 21.81
CA ALA A 56 -10.98 -13.65 21.08
C ALA A 56 -11.94 -13.74 19.89
N LEU A 57 -12.37 -12.58 19.43
CA LEU A 57 -12.91 -12.39 18.09
C LEU A 57 -11.77 -12.01 17.15
N TYR A 58 -11.51 -12.81 16.13
CA TYR A 58 -10.58 -12.48 15.06
C TYR A 58 -11.32 -11.87 13.88
N LEU A 59 -10.89 -10.68 13.42
CA LEU A 59 -11.24 -10.16 12.11
C LEU A 59 -10.15 -10.59 11.14
N ILE A 60 -10.51 -11.33 10.11
CA ILE A 60 -9.57 -11.98 9.20
C ILE A 60 -9.79 -11.42 7.80
N ASP A 61 -8.72 -10.85 7.24
CA ASP A 61 -8.62 -10.50 5.82
C ASP A 61 -7.97 -11.70 5.08
N VAL A 62 -8.61 -12.16 4.02
CA VAL A 62 -8.18 -13.36 3.29
C VAL A 62 -7.44 -12.95 2.02
N LYS A 63 -6.22 -13.45 1.85
CA LYS A 63 -5.37 -13.16 0.69
C LYS A 63 -4.99 -14.43 -0.08
N GLY A 64 -5.26 -14.43 -1.38
CA GLY A 64 -4.80 -15.45 -2.32
C GLY A 64 -3.39 -15.19 -2.88
N THR A 65 -2.61 -14.33 -2.25
CA THR A 65 -1.26 -13.95 -2.71
C THR A 65 -0.32 -15.14 -2.65
N ARG A 66 0.43 -15.38 -3.73
CA ARG A 66 1.37 -16.48 -3.89
C ARG A 66 2.81 -16.02 -3.77
N GLY A 67 3.70 -16.98 -3.51
CA GLY A 67 5.15 -16.74 -3.45
C GLY A 67 5.57 -15.94 -2.22
N THR A 68 6.75 -15.36 -2.31
CA THR A 68 7.34 -14.59 -1.23
C THR A 68 6.72 -13.19 -1.12
N ILE A 69 6.41 -12.78 0.10
CA ILE A 69 5.93 -11.44 0.43
C ILE A 69 6.91 -10.83 1.43
N ASP A 70 7.65 -9.82 1.01
CA ASP A 70 8.49 -9.05 1.92
C ASP A 70 7.71 -7.90 2.52
N VAL A 71 7.97 -7.61 3.80
CA VAL A 71 7.35 -6.50 4.52
C VAL A 71 8.41 -5.49 4.89
N PHE A 72 8.26 -4.25 4.41
CA PHE A 72 9.09 -3.12 4.79
C PHE A 72 8.19 -1.94 5.19
N GLY A 73 8.36 -1.47 6.42
CA GLY A 73 7.50 -0.45 6.98
C GLY A 73 6.02 -0.87 6.95
N ASN A 74 5.19 -0.07 6.32
CA ASN A 74 3.76 -0.32 6.19
C ASN A 74 3.35 -0.92 4.83
N LYS A 75 4.30 -1.44 4.03
CA LYS A 75 4.05 -1.99 2.69
C LYS A 75 4.42 -3.45 2.58
N TRP A 76 3.64 -4.17 1.79
CA TRP A 76 3.86 -5.54 1.37
C TRP A 76 4.38 -5.59 -0.07
N TYR A 77 5.40 -6.37 -0.30
CA TYR A 77 6.11 -6.54 -1.57
C TYR A 77 5.99 -7.99 -2.05
N PRO A 78 4.87 -8.38 -2.68
CA PRO A 78 4.72 -9.73 -3.19
C PRO A 78 5.61 -9.97 -4.40
N GLU A 79 6.14 -11.18 -4.52
CA GLU A 79 7.00 -11.58 -5.62
C GLU A 79 6.33 -11.39 -6.98
N GLY A 80 7.01 -10.71 -7.91
CA GLY A 80 6.54 -10.48 -9.27
C GLY A 80 5.35 -9.53 -9.39
N ARG A 81 4.97 -8.82 -8.33
CA ARG A 81 3.87 -7.84 -8.31
C ARG A 81 4.32 -6.50 -7.75
N GLN A 82 3.52 -5.49 -8.02
CA GLN A 82 3.69 -4.17 -7.42
C GLN A 82 3.44 -4.22 -5.91
N PRO A 83 4.16 -3.41 -5.12
CA PRO A 83 3.91 -3.27 -3.70
C PRO A 83 2.51 -2.69 -3.43
N PHE A 84 1.98 -2.97 -2.24
CA PHE A 84 0.76 -2.38 -1.74
C PHE A 84 0.84 -2.21 -0.21
N PHE A 85 0.01 -1.31 0.33
CA PHE A 85 -0.03 -1.08 1.77
C PHE A 85 -0.50 -2.31 2.53
N SER A 86 0.07 -2.52 3.72
CA SER A 86 -0.32 -3.62 4.60
C SER A 86 -1.83 -3.65 4.85
N PRO A 87 -2.49 -4.79 4.64
CA PRO A 87 -3.90 -4.93 4.97
C PRO A 87 -4.16 -4.84 6.48
N LEU A 88 -3.15 -5.14 7.31
CA LEU A 88 -3.29 -5.16 8.77
C LEU A 88 -3.46 -3.76 9.37
N ALA A 89 -2.86 -2.72 8.82
CA ALA A 89 -3.00 -1.36 9.35
C ALA A 89 -4.48 -0.95 9.45
N LYS A 90 -5.20 -1.09 8.35
CA LYS A 90 -6.65 -0.79 8.28
C LYS A 90 -7.48 -1.79 9.08
N LEU A 91 -7.14 -3.07 9.02
CA LEU A 91 -7.86 -4.11 9.75
C LEU A 91 -7.75 -3.95 11.27
N ARG A 92 -6.60 -3.51 11.79
CA ARG A 92 -6.40 -3.18 13.21
C ARG A 92 -7.30 -2.00 13.66
N SER A 93 -7.53 -1.02 12.79
CA SER A 93 -8.51 0.04 13.03
C SER A 93 -9.93 -0.51 13.08
N HIS A 94 -10.30 -1.36 12.13
CA HIS A 94 -11.61 -2.03 12.11
C HIS A 94 -11.84 -2.90 13.36
N ALA A 95 -10.79 -3.54 13.89
CA ALA A 95 -10.89 -4.30 15.14
C ALA A 95 -11.25 -3.43 16.34
N LYS A 96 -10.69 -2.20 16.42
CA LYS A 96 -11.07 -1.22 17.48
C LYS A 96 -12.52 -0.78 17.35
N THR A 97 -12.98 -0.51 16.13
CA THR A 97 -14.36 -0.14 15.83
C THR A 97 -15.32 -1.29 16.17
N MET A 98 -14.98 -2.53 15.81
CA MET A 98 -15.77 -3.72 16.14
C MET A 98 -15.89 -3.91 17.66
N ALA A 99 -14.79 -3.75 18.40
CA ALA A 99 -14.81 -3.82 19.87
C ALA A 99 -15.76 -2.77 20.47
N THR A 100 -15.87 -1.61 19.84
CA THR A 100 -16.80 -0.55 20.27
C THR A 100 -18.25 -0.94 19.97
N ILE A 101 -18.55 -1.48 18.79
CA ILE A 101 -19.89 -1.98 18.43
C ILE A 101 -20.37 -3.05 19.42
N ILE A 102 -19.50 -4.02 19.75
CA ILE A 102 -19.81 -5.08 20.70
C ILE A 102 -20.17 -4.50 22.07
N ARG A 103 -19.42 -3.51 22.55
CA ARG A 103 -19.66 -2.86 23.84
C ARG A 103 -20.99 -2.10 23.87
N GLU A 104 -21.28 -1.32 22.83
CA GLU A 104 -22.49 -0.51 22.73
C GLU A 104 -23.75 -1.36 22.58
N SER A 105 -23.67 -2.45 21.83
CA SER A 105 -24.77 -3.39 21.65
C SER A 105 -25.05 -4.23 22.91
N ASN A 106 -24.14 -4.22 23.89
CA ASN A 106 -24.23 -5.07 25.09
C ASN A 106 -23.95 -4.27 26.37
N THR A 107 -24.59 -3.12 26.55
CA THR A 107 -24.34 -2.17 27.66
C THR A 107 -24.51 -2.79 29.05
N GLY A 108 -25.42 -3.77 29.19
CA GLY A 108 -25.65 -4.52 30.42
C GLY A 108 -24.61 -5.57 30.76
N LEU A 109 -23.73 -5.95 29.85
CA LEU A 109 -22.71 -6.99 30.02
C LEU A 109 -21.32 -6.36 30.19
N ILE A 110 -21.02 -5.87 31.41
CA ILE A 110 -19.78 -5.17 31.74
C ILE A 110 -18.54 -5.99 31.36
N GLU A 111 -18.58 -7.30 31.48
CA GLU A 111 -17.48 -8.20 31.15
C GLU A 111 -17.08 -8.12 29.66
N LEU A 112 -18.04 -7.92 28.75
CA LEU A 112 -17.74 -7.77 27.32
C LEU A 112 -16.89 -6.54 26.97
N ARG A 113 -16.74 -5.59 27.90
CA ARG A 113 -15.77 -4.50 27.73
C ARG A 113 -14.32 -4.99 27.65
N LYS A 114 -14.06 -6.19 28.18
CA LYS A 114 -12.74 -6.86 28.14
C LYS A 114 -12.63 -7.88 27.01
N ALA A 115 -13.65 -8.08 26.18
CA ALA A 115 -13.52 -8.94 25.01
C ALA A 115 -12.45 -8.39 24.07
N HIS A 116 -11.56 -9.29 23.63
CA HIS A 116 -10.49 -8.92 22.71
C HIS A 116 -10.93 -9.12 21.27
N VAL A 117 -10.68 -8.10 20.43
CA VAL A 117 -10.85 -8.18 18.98
C VAL A 117 -9.49 -8.05 18.35
N HIS A 118 -9.08 -9.04 17.60
CA HIS A 118 -7.76 -9.17 16.99
C HIS A 118 -7.86 -9.13 15.47
N ALA A 119 -6.93 -8.44 14.81
CA ALA A 119 -6.81 -8.39 13.37
C ALA A 119 -5.83 -9.48 12.90
N ALA A 120 -6.18 -10.24 11.87
CA ALA A 120 -5.30 -11.24 11.30
C ALA A 120 -5.44 -11.31 9.77
N VAL A 121 -4.37 -11.70 9.09
CA VAL A 121 -4.41 -12.05 7.65
C VAL A 121 -4.23 -13.54 7.49
N LEU A 122 -5.09 -14.16 6.68
CA LEU A 122 -5.00 -15.57 6.31
C LEU A 122 -4.57 -15.69 4.84
N LEU A 123 -3.37 -16.23 4.62
CA LEU A 123 -2.87 -16.59 3.31
C LEU A 123 -3.39 -17.96 2.90
N THR A 124 -4.03 -18.05 1.72
CA THR A 124 -4.66 -19.30 1.25
C THR A 124 -3.82 -20.03 0.22
N ALA A 125 -2.77 -19.44 -0.32
CA ALA A 125 -1.87 -20.09 -1.25
C ALA A 125 -0.82 -20.95 -0.50
N ASP A 126 -0.60 -22.19 -0.97
CA ASP A 126 0.30 -23.15 -0.31
C ASP A 126 1.78 -22.74 -0.33
N ASP A 127 2.15 -21.89 -1.29
CA ASP A 127 3.50 -21.36 -1.54
C ASP A 127 3.73 -19.96 -0.97
N ALA A 128 2.72 -19.39 -0.29
CA ALA A 128 2.85 -18.07 0.31
C ALA A 128 3.77 -18.07 1.53
N ALA A 129 4.72 -17.14 1.59
CA ALA A 129 5.62 -16.95 2.73
C ALA A 129 5.85 -15.45 2.98
N VAL A 130 5.74 -15.03 4.25
CA VAL A 130 5.96 -13.63 4.65
C VAL A 130 7.31 -13.50 5.32
N PHE A 131 8.10 -12.55 4.85
CA PHE A 131 9.39 -12.14 5.40
C PHE A 131 9.27 -10.72 5.93
N ASP A 132 9.25 -10.60 7.24
CA ASP A 132 9.08 -9.35 7.97
C ASP A 132 10.18 -9.25 9.03
N GLN A 133 11.27 -8.64 8.68
CA GLN A 133 12.43 -8.51 9.56
C GLN A 133 12.12 -7.65 10.80
N ALA A 134 11.27 -6.65 10.67
CA ALA A 134 10.89 -5.78 11.76
C ALA A 134 9.81 -6.38 12.68
N GLY A 135 9.13 -7.46 12.26
CA GLY A 135 8.09 -8.14 13.03
C GLY A 135 6.82 -7.30 13.22
N ILE A 136 6.53 -6.38 12.30
CA ILE A 136 5.38 -5.47 12.41
C ILE A 136 4.07 -6.19 12.07
N ASP A 137 4.07 -6.99 11.01
CA ASP A 137 2.89 -7.66 10.48
C ASP A 137 2.93 -9.18 10.65
N SER A 138 4.10 -9.80 10.53
CA SER A 138 4.25 -11.26 10.58
C SER A 138 3.64 -11.94 11.81
N PRO A 139 3.57 -11.32 13.02
CA PRO A 139 2.87 -11.92 14.15
C PRO A 139 1.36 -12.10 13.90
N ASP A 140 0.75 -11.27 13.05
CA ASP A 140 -0.68 -11.27 12.76
C ASP A 140 -1.00 -11.89 11.38
N VAL A 141 -0.04 -12.55 10.75
CA VAL A 141 -0.22 -13.28 9.48
C VAL A 141 -0.12 -14.79 9.72
N THR A 142 -1.03 -15.54 9.12
CA THR A 142 -1.03 -17.01 9.20
C THR A 142 -1.41 -17.62 7.84
N ASP A 143 -1.14 -18.91 7.65
CA ASP A 143 -1.47 -19.70 6.47
C ASP A 143 -2.31 -20.94 6.84
N PHE A 144 -2.71 -21.73 5.87
CA PHE A 144 -3.46 -22.95 6.13
C PHE A 144 -2.71 -24.01 6.99
N LYS A 145 -1.38 -24.00 6.96
CA LYS A 145 -0.60 -24.96 7.75
C LYS A 145 -0.60 -24.61 9.24
N HIS A 146 -0.65 -23.31 9.55
CA HIS A 146 -0.46 -22.80 10.91
C HIS A 146 -1.73 -22.21 11.54
N CYS A 147 -2.75 -21.84 10.74
CA CYS A 147 -3.92 -21.09 11.22
C CYS A 147 -4.71 -21.79 12.33
N LEU A 148 -4.81 -23.13 12.32
CA LEU A 148 -5.54 -23.84 13.36
C LEU A 148 -4.88 -23.73 14.73
N LYS A 149 -3.53 -23.73 14.78
CA LYS A 149 -2.78 -23.46 15.99
C LYS A 149 -2.89 -21.98 16.38
N TYR A 150 -2.75 -21.11 15.39
CA TYR A 150 -2.82 -19.66 15.56
C TYR A 150 -4.12 -19.21 16.25
N PHE A 151 -5.28 -19.67 15.78
CA PHE A 151 -6.58 -19.27 16.33
C PHE A 151 -6.93 -19.95 17.67
N ARG A 152 -6.15 -20.92 18.12
CA ARG A 152 -6.29 -21.58 19.44
C ARG A 152 -5.32 -21.06 20.47
N ASP A 153 -4.33 -20.29 20.06
CA ASP A 153 -3.25 -19.81 20.92
C ASP A 153 -3.71 -18.62 21.78
N ALA A 154 -3.87 -18.87 23.09
CA ALA A 154 -4.24 -17.84 24.06
C ALA A 154 -3.12 -16.85 24.39
N SER A 155 -1.86 -17.20 24.12
CA SER A 155 -0.71 -16.36 24.45
C SER A 155 -0.68 -15.00 23.72
N ARG A 156 -1.49 -14.87 22.66
CA ARG A 156 -1.66 -13.65 21.89
C ARG A 156 -2.61 -12.64 22.53
N ILE A 157 -3.37 -13.08 23.53
CA ILE A 157 -4.38 -12.23 24.17
C ILE A 157 -3.74 -11.50 25.34
N PRO A 158 -3.86 -10.17 25.43
CA PRO A 158 -3.31 -9.43 26.56
C PRO A 158 -3.95 -9.86 27.90
N ASP A 159 -3.15 -9.91 28.95
CA ASP A 159 -3.56 -10.38 30.31
C ASP A 159 -4.75 -9.62 30.92
N ASN A 160 -4.99 -8.39 30.48
CA ASN A 160 -6.12 -7.56 30.94
C ASN A 160 -7.44 -7.85 30.19
N ARG A 161 -7.49 -8.86 29.31
CA ARG A 161 -8.66 -9.27 28.55
C ARG A 161 -9.33 -10.49 29.17
N LEU A 162 -10.49 -10.87 28.63
CA LEU A 162 -11.18 -12.09 29.05
C LEU A 162 -10.43 -13.32 28.55
N ASP A 163 -10.19 -14.29 29.42
CA ASP A 163 -9.54 -15.58 29.09
C ASP A 163 -10.45 -16.45 28.23
N ASN A 164 -11.77 -16.30 28.42
CA ASN A 164 -12.75 -17.12 27.72
C ASN A 164 -14.02 -16.30 27.40
N ILE A 165 -14.32 -16.18 26.09
CA ILE A 165 -15.48 -15.46 25.57
C ILE A 165 -16.59 -16.40 25.07
N THR A 166 -16.42 -17.72 25.17
CA THR A 166 -17.35 -18.71 24.58
C THR A 166 -18.80 -18.50 25.02
N ARG A 167 -19.01 -18.17 26.30
CA ARG A 167 -20.37 -17.92 26.84
C ARG A 167 -21.05 -16.70 26.23
N PHE A 168 -20.28 -15.81 25.60
CA PHE A 168 -20.78 -14.58 24.98
C PHE A 168 -20.86 -14.65 23.44
N HIS A 169 -20.55 -15.80 22.84
CA HIS A 169 -20.57 -15.95 21.38
C HIS A 169 -21.90 -15.53 20.76
N SER A 170 -23.03 -15.89 21.41
CA SER A 170 -24.36 -15.51 20.91
C SER A 170 -24.60 -14.01 20.94
N GLN A 171 -24.17 -13.32 21.99
CA GLN A 171 -24.33 -11.89 22.16
C GLN A 171 -23.43 -11.12 21.19
N ILE A 172 -22.16 -11.56 21.03
CA ILE A 172 -21.22 -10.96 20.08
C ILE A 172 -21.70 -11.17 18.64
N ALA A 173 -22.12 -12.39 18.29
CA ALA A 173 -22.67 -12.69 16.96
C ALA A 173 -23.91 -11.83 16.64
N LYS A 174 -24.82 -11.66 17.61
CA LYS A 174 -26.00 -10.78 17.46
C LYS A 174 -25.59 -9.32 17.29
N ALA A 175 -24.59 -8.84 18.03
CA ALA A 175 -24.07 -7.46 17.87
C ALA A 175 -23.50 -7.26 16.48
N ILE A 176 -22.76 -8.23 15.93
CA ILE A 176 -22.24 -8.18 14.57
C ILE A 176 -23.38 -8.19 13.57
N THR A 177 -24.25 -9.21 13.59
CA THR A 177 -25.34 -9.39 12.60
C THR A 177 -26.38 -8.28 12.64
N GLY A 178 -26.58 -7.65 13.79
CA GLY A 178 -27.49 -6.51 13.94
C GLY A 178 -26.97 -5.21 13.28
N ASN A 179 -25.68 -5.13 13.02
CA ASN A 179 -25.03 -3.98 12.37
C ASN A 179 -24.47 -4.34 10.97
N ALA A 180 -24.43 -5.63 10.63
CA ALA A 180 -23.84 -6.10 9.38
C ALA A 180 -24.87 -6.12 8.25
N LYS A 181 -24.40 -5.76 7.06
CA LYS A 181 -25.08 -6.00 5.78
C LYS A 181 -24.29 -7.06 4.99
N PRO A 182 -24.92 -7.85 4.11
CA PRO A 182 -24.18 -8.72 3.21
C PRO A 182 -23.14 -7.91 2.43
N LYS A 183 -21.91 -8.43 2.34
CA LYS A 183 -20.91 -7.88 1.44
C LYS A 183 -21.51 -7.91 0.03
N SER A 184 -21.51 -6.79 -0.68
CA SER A 184 -22.12 -6.73 -1.99
C SER A 184 -21.41 -7.71 -2.95
N ALA A 185 -22.18 -8.31 -3.86
CA ALA A 185 -21.64 -9.15 -4.93
C ALA A 185 -20.59 -8.36 -5.71
N ALA A 186 -19.57 -9.06 -6.24
CA ALA A 186 -18.41 -8.57 -6.96
C ALA A 186 -18.36 -7.03 -7.16
N LEU A 187 -17.54 -6.36 -6.39
CA LEU A 187 -17.37 -4.91 -6.45
C LEU A 187 -16.98 -4.53 -7.90
N VAL A 188 -17.80 -3.71 -8.52
CA VAL A 188 -17.61 -3.26 -9.90
C VAL A 188 -17.51 -1.74 -9.88
N PHE A 189 -16.49 -1.22 -10.55
CA PHE A 189 -16.31 0.19 -10.80
C PHE A 189 -16.39 0.42 -12.31
N ARG A 190 -17.52 0.86 -12.82
CA ARG A 190 -17.82 0.94 -14.28
C ARG A 190 -17.51 -0.38 -14.98
N ASP A 191 -16.51 -0.38 -15.86
CA ASP A 191 -16.11 -1.54 -16.66
C ASP A 191 -15.11 -2.47 -15.95
N TRP A 192 -14.79 -2.20 -14.67
CA TRP A 192 -13.75 -2.91 -13.91
C TRP A 192 -14.36 -3.75 -12.79
N GLN A 193 -14.26 -5.06 -12.91
CA GLN A 193 -14.65 -6.02 -11.88
C GLN A 193 -13.46 -6.29 -10.97
N VAL A 194 -13.62 -6.01 -9.68
CA VAL A 194 -12.61 -6.31 -8.66
C VAL A 194 -12.44 -7.83 -8.51
N GLU A 195 -11.19 -8.29 -8.59
CA GLU A 195 -10.83 -9.68 -8.31
C GLU A 195 -10.17 -9.85 -6.93
N GLU A 196 -9.41 -8.84 -6.49
CA GLU A 196 -8.65 -8.92 -5.24
C GLU A 196 -8.56 -7.53 -4.61
N LYS A 197 -8.83 -7.43 -3.30
CA LYS A 197 -8.48 -6.26 -2.51
C LYS A 197 -7.02 -6.40 -2.09
N LEU A 198 -6.18 -5.46 -2.46
CA LEU A 198 -4.76 -5.47 -2.15
C LEU A 198 -4.50 -4.92 -0.75
N GLY A 199 -4.75 -3.66 -0.53
CA GLY A 199 -4.53 -2.97 0.73
C GLY A 199 -5.03 -1.54 0.64
N GLY A 200 -4.35 -0.60 1.27
CA GLY A 200 -4.68 0.82 1.18
C GLY A 200 -4.21 1.62 2.37
N THR A 201 -4.51 2.89 2.34
CA THR A 201 -4.30 3.86 3.42
C THR A 201 -5.66 4.31 3.97
N ASP A 202 -5.65 5.23 4.91
CA ASP A 202 -6.88 5.91 5.37
C ASP A 202 -7.55 6.73 4.26
N ARG A 203 -6.82 7.07 3.18
CA ARG A 203 -7.30 7.90 2.06
C ARG A 203 -7.85 7.11 0.89
N TYR A 204 -7.35 5.90 0.64
CA TYR A 204 -7.79 5.06 -0.47
C TYR A 204 -7.66 3.58 -0.18
N THR A 205 -8.40 2.78 -0.93
CA THR A 205 -8.26 1.33 -0.98
C THR A 205 -7.76 0.92 -2.36
N GLU A 206 -6.79 0.00 -2.41
CA GLU A 206 -6.28 -0.57 -3.66
C GLU A 206 -6.92 -1.92 -3.96
N TYR A 207 -7.29 -2.09 -5.22
CA TYR A 207 -7.85 -3.33 -5.75
C TYR A 207 -7.11 -3.76 -7.01
N ARG A 208 -7.09 -5.05 -7.25
CA ARG A 208 -6.76 -5.65 -8.53
C ARG A 208 -8.05 -6.00 -9.24
N ALA A 209 -8.17 -5.62 -10.50
CA ALA A 209 -9.40 -5.77 -11.25
C ALA A 209 -9.14 -6.24 -12.67
N LYS A 210 -10.17 -6.82 -13.30
CA LYS A 210 -10.22 -7.15 -14.72
C LYS A 210 -11.31 -6.34 -15.40
N HIS A 211 -11.14 -6.10 -16.69
CA HIS A 211 -12.17 -5.44 -17.48
C HIS A 211 -13.35 -6.39 -17.72
N ASN A 212 -14.60 -5.93 -17.48
CA ASN A 212 -15.81 -6.75 -17.57
C ASN A 212 -16.02 -7.39 -18.95
N LEU A 213 -15.81 -6.62 -20.02
CA LEU A 213 -16.03 -7.09 -21.39
C LEU A 213 -14.83 -7.87 -21.94
N LEU A 214 -13.61 -7.40 -21.66
CA LEU A 214 -12.39 -7.97 -22.21
C LEU A 214 -11.82 -9.11 -21.37
N GLY A 215 -12.28 -9.27 -20.13
CA GLY A 215 -11.78 -10.26 -19.19
C GLY A 215 -10.26 -10.12 -18.98
N LYS A 216 -9.56 -11.25 -18.83
CA LYS A 216 -8.10 -11.25 -18.65
C LYS A 216 -7.33 -10.90 -19.94
N SER A 217 -7.94 -11.03 -21.12
CA SER A 217 -7.31 -10.65 -22.40
C SER A 217 -7.14 -9.14 -22.55
N GLY A 218 -7.96 -8.32 -21.87
CA GLY A 218 -7.79 -6.86 -21.77
C GLY A 218 -6.72 -6.41 -20.79
N GLY A 219 -6.00 -7.35 -20.18
CA GLY A 219 -5.05 -7.09 -19.12
C GLY A 219 -5.71 -6.86 -17.76
N MET A 220 -4.89 -6.99 -16.74
CA MET A 220 -5.29 -6.61 -15.39
C MET A 220 -5.10 -5.11 -15.20
N ALA A 221 -5.84 -4.55 -14.26
CA ALA A 221 -5.70 -3.16 -13.83
C ALA A 221 -5.56 -3.11 -12.32
N ARG A 222 -4.91 -2.05 -11.85
CA ARG A 222 -4.89 -1.67 -10.45
C ARG A 222 -5.82 -0.47 -10.27
N LEU A 223 -6.73 -0.57 -9.33
CA LEU A 223 -7.66 0.50 -8.98
C LEU A 223 -7.24 1.10 -7.65
N ARG A 224 -7.09 2.41 -7.57
CA ARG A 224 -7.07 3.16 -6.32
C ARG A 224 -8.41 3.87 -6.17
N VAL A 225 -9.14 3.50 -5.13
CA VAL A 225 -10.46 4.02 -4.84
C VAL A 225 -10.36 4.96 -3.65
N TYR A 226 -10.43 6.23 -3.92
CA TYR A 226 -10.44 7.30 -2.93
C TYR A 226 -11.86 7.56 -2.50
N GLN A 227 -12.11 7.57 -1.19
CA GLN A 227 -13.40 7.87 -0.61
C GLN A 227 -13.35 9.24 0.06
N ALA A 228 -14.28 10.12 -0.28
CA ALA A 228 -14.41 11.40 0.40
C ALA A 228 -14.89 11.19 1.85
N ASP A 229 -14.51 12.10 2.73
CA ASP A 229 -15.05 12.14 4.08
C ASP A 229 -16.57 12.41 4.02
N PRO A 230 -17.41 11.47 4.48
CA PRO A 230 -18.85 11.60 4.40
C PRO A 230 -19.43 12.73 5.27
N TYR A 231 -18.62 13.27 6.20
CA TYR A 231 -19.03 14.40 7.07
C TYR A 231 -18.72 15.76 6.46
N GLN A 232 -17.97 15.80 5.37
CA GLN A 232 -17.70 17.04 4.63
C GLN A 232 -18.95 17.48 3.87
N ASP A 233 -19.13 18.79 3.77
CA ASP A 233 -20.14 19.34 2.88
C ASP A 233 -19.82 19.08 1.41
N GLU A 234 -20.80 19.26 0.53
CA GLU A 234 -20.65 18.97 -0.89
C GLU A 234 -19.54 19.80 -1.56
N ALA A 235 -19.33 21.05 -1.10
CA ALA A 235 -18.28 21.91 -1.65
C ALA A 235 -16.88 21.44 -1.28
N ALA A 236 -16.68 21.02 -0.01
CA ALA A 236 -15.42 20.46 0.47
C ALA A 236 -15.10 19.13 -0.24
N ARG A 237 -16.10 18.24 -0.42
CA ARG A 237 -15.95 17.01 -1.20
C ARG A 237 -15.53 17.26 -2.65
N LYS A 238 -16.18 18.19 -3.33
CA LYS A 238 -15.82 18.55 -4.70
C LYS A 238 -14.40 19.12 -4.79
N GLU A 239 -13.97 19.90 -3.81
CA GLU A 239 -12.60 20.42 -3.79
C GLU A 239 -11.57 19.31 -3.52
N GLU A 240 -11.86 18.36 -2.63
CA GLU A 240 -11.01 17.20 -2.41
C GLU A 240 -10.89 16.32 -3.66
N PHE A 241 -12.00 16.00 -4.31
CA PHE A 241 -12.00 15.25 -5.58
C PHE A 241 -11.27 15.98 -6.69
N LYS A 242 -11.35 17.31 -6.72
CA LYS A 242 -10.60 18.12 -7.66
C LYS A 242 -9.10 18.04 -7.40
N LYS A 243 -8.65 18.03 -6.14
CA LYS A 243 -7.24 17.85 -5.77
C LYS A 243 -6.73 16.48 -6.21
N ILE A 244 -7.48 15.40 -5.96
CA ILE A 244 -7.18 14.05 -6.42
C ILE A 244 -7.09 14.03 -7.94
N SER A 245 -8.11 14.58 -8.62
CA SER A 245 -8.18 14.59 -10.09
C SER A 245 -7.07 15.41 -10.73
N ASN A 246 -6.63 16.51 -10.11
CA ASN A 246 -5.60 17.39 -10.68
C ASN A 246 -4.24 16.69 -10.76
N ALA A 247 -3.87 15.91 -9.75
CA ALA A 247 -2.63 15.13 -9.76
C ALA A 247 -2.59 14.13 -10.92
N TYR A 248 -3.73 13.50 -11.22
CA TYR A 248 -3.82 12.47 -12.25
C TYR A 248 -4.12 12.97 -13.66
N ARG A 249 -4.84 14.08 -13.80
CA ARG A 249 -5.07 14.68 -15.11
C ARG A 249 -3.78 14.98 -15.85
N ALA A 250 -2.76 15.39 -15.12
CA ALA A 250 -1.45 15.64 -15.66
C ALA A 250 -0.87 14.39 -16.33
N VAL A 251 -0.85 13.29 -15.59
CA VAL A 251 -0.29 12.03 -16.08
C VAL A 251 -1.15 11.42 -17.18
N ALA A 252 -2.48 11.52 -17.07
CA ALA A 252 -3.41 11.02 -18.08
C ALA A 252 -3.33 11.78 -19.42
N HIS A 253 -2.87 13.05 -19.41
CA HIS A 253 -2.69 13.85 -20.63
C HIS A 253 -1.28 13.76 -21.20
N MET A 254 -0.31 13.20 -20.47
CA MET A 254 1.01 12.93 -21.04
C MET A 254 0.88 11.84 -22.13
N PRO A 255 1.59 11.96 -23.24
CA PRO A 255 1.74 10.86 -24.17
C PRO A 255 2.31 9.63 -23.46
N THR A 256 1.93 8.44 -23.91
CA THR A 256 2.47 7.20 -23.35
C THR A 256 3.98 7.14 -23.53
N HIS A 257 4.69 6.71 -22.49
CA HIS A 257 6.14 6.56 -22.50
C HIS A 257 6.56 5.20 -21.94
N ALA A 258 7.59 4.60 -22.53
CA ALA A 258 8.02 3.25 -22.19
C ALA A 258 8.41 3.09 -20.71
N ASN A 259 8.93 4.15 -20.10
CA ASN A 259 9.42 4.15 -18.72
C ASN A 259 8.46 4.81 -17.71
N VAL A 260 7.24 5.16 -18.12
CA VAL A 260 6.17 5.67 -17.24
C VAL A 260 5.02 4.68 -17.19
N LEU A 261 4.51 4.37 -15.99
CA LEU A 261 3.35 3.50 -15.83
C LEU A 261 2.10 4.18 -16.41
N ALA A 262 1.38 3.48 -17.27
CA ALA A 262 0.22 4.06 -17.94
C ALA A 262 -0.98 4.20 -17.00
N VAL A 263 -1.60 5.37 -17.00
CA VAL A 263 -2.94 5.60 -16.46
C VAL A 263 -3.94 5.21 -17.53
N LYS A 264 -4.87 4.31 -17.20
CA LYS A 264 -5.90 3.81 -18.14
C LYS A 264 -7.18 4.63 -18.07
N ASP A 265 -7.58 5.03 -16.86
CA ASP A 265 -8.80 5.81 -16.64
C ASP A 265 -8.78 6.54 -15.30
N LEU A 266 -9.60 7.59 -15.19
CA LEU A 266 -9.89 8.31 -13.96
C LEU A 266 -11.35 8.78 -13.99
N PHE A 267 -12.13 8.34 -13.02
CA PHE A 267 -13.56 8.68 -12.98
C PHE A 267 -14.11 8.78 -11.56
N VAL A 268 -15.23 9.44 -11.43
CA VAL A 268 -16.05 9.43 -10.21
C VAL A 268 -16.99 8.23 -10.29
N SER A 269 -17.17 7.50 -9.19
CA SER A 269 -18.10 6.38 -9.10
C SER A 269 -19.56 6.82 -9.32
N ASP A 270 -20.43 5.87 -9.65
CA ASP A 270 -21.83 6.17 -9.97
C ASP A 270 -22.61 6.73 -8.77
N ASP A 271 -22.18 6.42 -7.55
CA ASP A 271 -22.69 6.96 -6.29
C ASP A 271 -22.12 8.35 -5.93
N GLU A 272 -21.24 8.91 -6.77
CA GLU A 272 -20.59 10.21 -6.63
C GLU A 272 -19.80 10.43 -5.32
N ASP A 273 -19.51 9.35 -4.58
CA ASP A 273 -18.79 9.41 -3.30
C ASP A 273 -17.34 8.95 -3.38
N LYS A 274 -16.89 8.45 -4.54
CA LYS A 274 -15.53 7.92 -4.76
C LYS A 274 -14.91 8.45 -6.04
N VAL A 275 -13.59 8.65 -6.00
CA VAL A 275 -12.75 8.82 -7.19
C VAL A 275 -11.97 7.54 -7.42
N VAL A 276 -12.04 7.01 -8.63
CA VAL A 276 -11.37 5.77 -9.02
C VAL A 276 -10.29 6.08 -10.05
N LEU A 277 -9.04 5.80 -9.68
CA LEU A 277 -7.92 5.81 -10.59
C LEU A 277 -7.63 4.40 -11.08
N VAL A 278 -7.51 4.24 -12.37
CA VAL A 278 -7.19 2.97 -13.03
C VAL A 278 -5.82 3.06 -13.68
N THR A 279 -4.89 2.20 -13.25
CA THR A 279 -3.57 2.06 -13.86
C THR A 279 -3.39 0.65 -14.42
N GLU A 280 -2.39 0.45 -15.25
CA GLU A 280 -2.02 -0.91 -15.65
C GLU A 280 -1.48 -1.69 -14.42
N ASP A 281 -1.80 -2.99 -14.35
CA ASP A 281 -1.19 -3.90 -13.37
C ASP A 281 0.00 -4.58 -14.04
N LEU A 282 1.15 -3.89 -14.01
CA LEU A 282 2.37 -4.36 -14.66
C LEU A 282 3.06 -5.43 -13.80
N PRO A 283 3.41 -6.59 -14.35
CA PRO A 283 4.26 -7.55 -13.66
C PRO A 283 5.69 -6.98 -13.52
N GLY A 284 6.09 -6.74 -12.30
CA GLY A 284 7.38 -6.17 -11.93
C GLY A 284 7.54 -6.11 -10.42
N GLN A 285 8.76 -5.85 -9.96
CA GLN A 285 9.06 -5.70 -8.53
C GLN A 285 9.56 -4.27 -8.28
N ALA A 286 9.24 -3.73 -7.11
CA ALA A 286 9.77 -2.44 -6.71
C ALA A 286 11.30 -2.48 -6.63
N LEU A 287 11.96 -1.39 -7.04
CA LEU A 287 13.42 -1.24 -6.96
C LEU A 287 13.92 -1.45 -5.51
N ARG A 288 13.10 -1.10 -4.53
CA ARG A 288 13.36 -1.37 -3.08
C ARG A 288 13.75 -2.81 -2.82
N LEU A 289 13.08 -3.79 -3.43
CA LEU A 289 13.43 -5.21 -3.27
C LEU A 289 14.77 -5.55 -3.88
N HIS A 290 15.11 -4.95 -5.00
CA HIS A 290 16.41 -5.18 -5.68
C HIS A 290 17.57 -4.57 -4.90
N ILE A 291 17.34 -3.52 -4.11
CA ILE A 291 18.32 -2.94 -3.20
C ILE A 291 18.49 -3.82 -1.96
N ASN A 292 17.37 -4.22 -1.33
CA ASN A 292 17.39 -4.84 0.00
C ASN A 292 17.62 -6.35 -0.02
N LYS A 293 17.43 -7.03 -1.16
CA LYS A 293 17.58 -8.49 -1.26
C LYS A 293 18.76 -8.89 -2.15
N ALA A 294 19.76 -9.53 -1.56
CA ALA A 294 20.90 -10.04 -2.30
C ALA A 294 20.53 -11.01 -3.44
N SER A 295 19.46 -11.80 -3.25
CA SER A 295 18.97 -12.74 -4.28
C SER A 295 18.33 -12.06 -5.51
N LEU A 296 17.97 -10.79 -5.38
CA LEU A 296 17.41 -9.95 -6.45
C LEU A 296 18.36 -8.84 -6.88
N ALA A 297 19.60 -8.84 -6.40
CA ALA A 297 20.58 -7.81 -6.72
C ALA A 297 20.79 -7.71 -8.23
N LEU A 298 20.70 -6.49 -8.73
CA LEU A 298 20.94 -6.17 -10.13
C LEU A 298 22.43 -6.17 -10.44
N THR A 299 22.81 -6.64 -11.63
CA THR A 299 24.17 -6.43 -12.14
C THR A 299 24.44 -4.94 -12.36
N PHE A 300 25.70 -4.56 -12.48
CA PHE A 300 26.04 -3.15 -12.71
C PHE A 300 25.38 -2.59 -13.97
N ASP A 301 25.39 -3.34 -15.08
CA ASP A 301 24.74 -2.94 -16.34
C ASP A 301 23.21 -2.75 -16.15
N GLN A 302 22.57 -3.63 -15.39
CA GLN A 302 21.16 -3.49 -15.07
C GLN A 302 20.88 -2.26 -14.20
N LYS A 303 21.76 -1.97 -13.23
CA LYS A 303 21.66 -0.73 -12.43
C LYS A 303 21.76 0.50 -13.32
N LEU A 304 22.71 0.53 -14.26
CA LEU A 304 22.82 1.61 -15.24
C LEU A 304 21.58 1.73 -16.12
N GLN A 305 20.99 0.59 -16.52
CA GLN A 305 19.75 0.61 -17.30
C GLN A 305 18.60 1.20 -16.51
N VAL A 306 18.44 0.80 -15.25
CA VAL A 306 17.42 1.39 -14.34
C VAL A 306 17.61 2.90 -14.20
N MET A 307 18.84 3.38 -14.01
CA MET A 307 19.13 4.82 -13.92
C MET A 307 18.72 5.56 -15.20
N ARG A 308 19.08 5.03 -16.38
CA ARG A 308 18.68 5.61 -17.67
C ARG A 308 17.16 5.65 -17.83
N ASP A 309 16.48 4.56 -17.48
CA ASP A 309 15.02 4.45 -17.59
C ASP A 309 14.32 5.45 -16.69
N VAL A 310 14.81 5.65 -15.44
CA VAL A 310 14.28 6.62 -14.49
C VAL A 310 14.50 8.05 -15.01
N LEU A 311 15.70 8.39 -15.48
CA LEU A 311 15.98 9.71 -16.05
C LEU A 311 15.13 9.97 -17.30
N SER A 312 14.95 8.95 -18.15
CA SER A 312 14.08 9.03 -19.32
C SER A 312 12.62 9.30 -18.96
N ALA A 313 12.11 8.65 -17.90
CA ALA A 313 10.77 8.89 -17.38
C ALA A 313 10.61 10.32 -16.83
N LEU A 314 11.58 10.79 -16.04
CA LEU A 314 11.58 12.13 -15.48
C LEU A 314 11.69 13.20 -16.59
N ASP A 315 12.57 13.04 -17.56
CA ASP A 315 12.70 13.93 -18.71
C ASP A 315 11.38 14.05 -19.48
N HIS A 316 10.72 12.90 -19.71
CA HIS A 316 9.40 12.89 -20.34
C HIS A 316 8.36 13.67 -19.50
N ALA A 317 8.28 13.44 -18.20
CA ALA A 317 7.35 14.13 -17.32
C ALA A 317 7.65 15.64 -17.27
N HIS A 318 8.90 16.02 -17.10
CA HIS A 318 9.34 17.42 -17.00
C HIS A 318 9.08 18.21 -18.27
N ARG A 319 9.26 17.63 -19.46
CA ARG A 319 8.88 18.25 -20.75
C ARG A 319 7.39 18.53 -20.89
N HIS A 320 6.56 17.78 -20.15
CA HIS A 320 5.12 17.98 -20.09
C HIS A 320 4.69 18.78 -18.83
N GLU A 321 5.65 19.49 -18.23
CA GLU A 321 5.44 20.31 -17.03
C GLU A 321 4.92 19.56 -15.81
N VAL A 322 5.19 18.25 -15.72
CA VAL A 322 4.81 17.38 -14.60
C VAL A 322 6.01 17.14 -13.70
N ILE A 323 5.91 17.54 -12.45
CA ILE A 323 6.88 17.26 -11.37
C ILE A 323 6.36 16.10 -10.54
N HIS A 324 7.18 15.08 -10.30
CA HIS A 324 6.77 13.86 -9.61
C HIS A 324 6.54 14.08 -8.10
N ARG A 325 7.42 14.79 -7.43
CA ARG A 325 7.37 15.22 -6.02
C ARG A 325 7.51 14.12 -4.96
N ASN A 326 7.38 12.87 -5.32
CA ASN A 326 7.47 11.73 -4.39
C ASN A 326 8.16 10.53 -5.04
N LEU A 327 9.33 10.76 -5.64
CA LEU A 327 10.12 9.69 -6.24
C LEU A 327 10.85 8.91 -5.13
N THR A 328 10.59 7.61 -5.05
CA THR A 328 11.20 6.68 -4.10
C THR A 328 11.50 5.36 -4.80
N PRO A 329 12.32 4.45 -4.24
CA PRO A 329 12.52 3.12 -4.81
C PRO A 329 11.23 2.30 -4.97
N ASP A 330 10.18 2.60 -4.17
CA ASP A 330 8.87 1.97 -4.28
C ASP A 330 8.06 2.45 -5.47
N ALA A 331 8.34 3.67 -5.94
CA ALA A 331 7.74 4.25 -7.13
C ALA A 331 8.43 3.82 -8.43
N ILE A 332 9.43 2.95 -8.36
CA ILE A 332 10.15 2.43 -9.52
C ILE A 332 9.93 0.91 -9.61
N LEU A 333 9.29 0.47 -10.68
CA LEU A 333 9.07 -0.95 -10.95
C LEU A 333 10.11 -1.47 -11.93
N VAL A 334 10.78 -2.55 -11.55
CA VAL A 334 11.72 -3.27 -12.41
C VAL A 334 11.05 -4.54 -12.92
N THR A 335 10.92 -4.65 -14.24
CA THR A 335 10.34 -5.82 -14.90
C THR A 335 11.34 -6.98 -14.92
N LYS A 336 10.87 -8.20 -15.22
CA LYS A 336 11.76 -9.37 -15.40
C LYS A 336 12.83 -9.16 -16.49
N GLY A 337 12.59 -8.26 -17.44
CA GLY A 337 13.56 -7.86 -18.47
C GLY A 337 14.59 -6.82 -18.02
N GLY A 338 14.57 -6.39 -16.76
CA GLY A 338 15.48 -5.37 -16.21
C GLY A 338 15.14 -3.93 -16.61
N GLN A 339 14.01 -3.70 -17.26
CA GLN A 339 13.52 -2.37 -17.61
C GLN A 339 12.81 -1.73 -16.41
N ALA A 340 13.04 -0.45 -16.19
CA ALA A 340 12.36 0.29 -15.14
C ALA A 340 11.18 1.12 -15.66
N ARG A 341 10.11 1.23 -14.83
CA ARG A 341 9.00 2.14 -15.03
C ARG A 341 8.71 2.92 -13.77
N VAL A 342 8.60 4.22 -13.92
CA VAL A 342 8.24 5.14 -12.83
C VAL A 342 6.72 5.15 -12.67
N THR A 343 6.28 5.05 -11.43
CA THR A 343 4.87 5.06 -10.99
C THR A 343 4.70 6.10 -9.89
N GLY A 344 3.52 6.22 -9.29
CA GLY A 344 3.37 7.03 -8.07
C GLY A 344 3.26 8.54 -8.33
N PHE A 345 2.78 8.93 -9.50
CA PHE A 345 2.48 10.34 -9.80
C PHE A 345 1.27 10.90 -9.02
N ASP A 346 0.89 10.25 -7.93
CA ASP A 346 -0.25 10.61 -7.08
C ASP A 346 -0.08 11.99 -6.43
N PHE A 347 1.16 12.42 -6.30
CA PHE A 347 1.54 13.71 -5.74
C PHE A 347 2.03 14.72 -6.79
N ALA A 348 1.96 14.34 -8.06
CA ALA A 348 2.48 15.14 -9.15
C ALA A 348 1.82 16.53 -9.23
N ARG A 349 2.60 17.51 -9.65
CA ARG A 349 2.16 18.88 -9.91
C ARG A 349 2.30 19.20 -11.40
N VAL A 350 1.30 19.90 -11.93
CA VAL A 350 1.30 20.37 -13.32
C VAL A 350 1.48 21.87 -13.39
N GLY A 351 2.42 22.29 -14.21
CA GLY A 351 2.65 23.71 -14.53
C GLY A 351 3.08 24.56 -13.33
N LYS A 352 3.08 25.88 -13.52
CA LYS A 352 3.43 26.85 -12.48
C LYS A 352 2.29 27.16 -11.50
N ASN A 353 1.12 26.56 -11.68
CA ASN A 353 -0.01 26.78 -10.77
C ASN A 353 0.27 26.11 -9.42
N ARG A 354 0.41 26.94 -8.38
CA ARG A 354 0.54 26.56 -6.97
C ARG A 354 -0.76 25.98 -6.38
N ALA A 355 -1.63 25.36 -7.19
CA ALA A 355 -2.85 24.74 -6.67
C ALA A 355 -2.45 23.62 -5.72
N SER A 356 -2.89 23.74 -4.47
CA SER A 356 -2.75 22.74 -3.41
C SER A 356 -3.12 21.35 -3.95
N THR A 357 -2.18 20.42 -3.87
CA THR A 357 -2.39 19.00 -4.14
C THR A 357 -2.39 18.23 -2.81
N ILE A 358 -2.79 16.99 -2.80
CA ILE A 358 -2.83 16.12 -1.60
C ILE A 358 -1.44 16.01 -0.91
N ALA A 359 -0.37 16.38 -1.61
CA ALA A 359 1.01 16.34 -1.13
C ALA A 359 1.30 17.14 0.15
N ASP A 360 0.42 18.04 0.54
CA ASP A 360 0.70 18.97 1.65
C ASP A 360 0.44 18.35 3.04
N GLN A 361 0.10 17.07 3.15
CA GLN A 361 -0.42 16.54 4.41
C GLN A 361 0.20 15.28 5.02
N VAL A 362 0.93 14.42 4.29
CA VAL A 362 1.57 13.24 4.94
C VAL A 362 2.78 12.75 4.14
N VAL A 363 3.95 12.98 4.66
CA VAL A 363 5.17 12.27 4.25
C VAL A 363 5.38 11.15 5.27
N ASP A 364 5.40 9.89 4.81
CA ASP A 364 5.85 8.75 5.63
C ASP A 364 7.36 8.92 5.90
N ASP A 365 7.86 8.54 7.08
CA ASP A 365 9.28 8.72 7.47
C ASP A 365 10.26 8.13 6.42
N LEU A 366 9.88 7.03 5.75
CA LEU A 366 10.66 6.43 4.66
C LEU A 366 10.68 7.25 3.37
N GLU A 367 9.62 8.01 3.13
CA GLU A 367 9.53 8.90 1.96
C GLU A 367 10.29 10.21 2.21
N ALA A 368 10.35 10.66 3.45
CA ALA A 368 11.12 11.82 3.88
C ALA A 368 12.62 11.68 3.54
N ALA A 369 13.17 10.48 3.60
CA ALA A 369 14.58 10.21 3.30
C ALA A 369 15.02 10.56 1.87
N TYR A 370 14.09 10.68 0.92
CA TYR A 370 14.36 11.04 -0.48
C TYR A 370 13.97 12.48 -0.82
N GLN A 371 13.46 13.22 0.14
CA GLN A 371 12.98 14.56 -0.09
C GLN A 371 14.15 15.55 -0.20
N ALA A 372 14.04 16.49 -1.14
CA ALA A 372 15.04 17.53 -1.34
C ALA A 372 15.01 18.60 -0.23
N PRO A 373 16.16 19.22 0.13
CA PRO A 373 16.26 20.15 1.26
C PRO A 373 15.27 21.33 1.20
N GLU A 374 15.05 21.87 0.02
CA GLU A 374 14.10 22.98 -0.20
C GLU A 374 12.67 22.58 0.11
N CYS A 375 12.31 21.30 -0.11
CA CYS A 375 10.96 20.78 0.09
C CYS A 375 10.62 20.53 1.56
N PHE A 376 11.61 20.33 2.44
CA PHE A 376 11.39 20.27 3.89
C PHE A 376 10.94 21.61 4.46
N LYS A 377 11.49 22.69 3.94
CA LYS A 377 11.14 24.05 4.39
C LYS A 377 9.79 24.49 3.83
N ASP A 378 9.54 24.20 2.57
CA ASP A 378 8.32 24.54 1.86
C ASP A 378 8.04 23.52 0.74
N PRO A 379 7.09 22.58 0.93
CA PRO A 379 6.73 21.58 -0.10
C PRO A 379 6.29 22.20 -1.43
N THR A 380 5.94 23.49 -1.46
CA THR A 380 5.56 24.17 -2.70
C THR A 380 6.76 24.51 -3.60
N GLN A 381 7.99 24.45 -3.07
CA GLN A 381 9.23 24.65 -3.82
C GLN A 381 9.63 23.47 -4.70
N ALA A 382 8.92 22.34 -4.59
CA ALA A 382 9.20 21.17 -5.42
C ALA A 382 9.29 21.54 -6.91
N SER A 383 10.35 21.08 -7.57
CA SER A 383 10.72 21.44 -8.93
C SER A 383 11.37 20.25 -9.66
N ILE A 384 11.80 20.44 -10.89
CA ILE A 384 12.65 19.49 -11.63
C ILE A 384 13.88 19.12 -10.79
N ALA A 385 14.51 20.09 -10.15
CA ALA A 385 15.70 19.89 -9.34
C ALA A 385 15.42 19.01 -8.09
N SER A 386 14.21 19.07 -7.54
CA SER A 386 13.80 18.21 -6.40
C SER A 386 13.62 16.75 -6.83
N ASP A 387 13.04 16.49 -8.02
CA ASP A 387 12.92 15.14 -8.56
C ASP A 387 14.31 14.56 -8.89
N LEU A 388 15.22 15.37 -9.41
CA LEU A 388 16.60 14.97 -9.69
C LEU A 388 17.37 14.67 -8.39
N TYR A 389 17.16 15.45 -7.33
CA TYR A 389 17.73 15.16 -6.01
C TYR A 389 17.31 13.79 -5.51
N ALA A 390 16.00 13.49 -5.55
CA ALA A 390 15.48 12.18 -5.17
C ALA A 390 16.08 11.05 -6.02
N ALA A 391 16.21 11.26 -7.35
CA ALA A 391 16.86 10.31 -8.24
C ALA A 391 18.32 10.07 -7.84
N GLY A 392 19.07 11.11 -7.48
CA GLY A 392 20.46 11.01 -7.01
C GLY A 392 20.61 10.14 -5.77
N LEU A 393 19.73 10.34 -4.77
CA LEU A 393 19.73 9.50 -3.55
C LEU A 393 19.39 8.05 -3.87
N ILE A 394 18.40 7.80 -4.74
CA ILE A 394 18.03 6.46 -5.17
C ILE A 394 19.21 5.78 -5.92
N PHE A 395 19.91 6.52 -6.77
CA PHE A 395 21.06 5.99 -7.51
C PHE A 395 22.24 5.68 -6.59
N TYR A 396 22.48 6.53 -5.59
CA TYR A 396 23.46 6.25 -4.55
C TYR A 396 23.11 4.94 -3.82
N GLU A 397 21.89 4.83 -3.29
CA GLU A 397 21.42 3.64 -2.60
C GLU A 397 21.43 2.39 -3.47
N LEU A 398 21.07 2.50 -4.75
CA LEU A 398 21.12 1.40 -5.71
C LEU A 398 22.55 0.89 -5.92
N LEU A 399 23.54 1.76 -5.93
CA LEU A 399 24.94 1.39 -6.12
C LEU A 399 25.58 0.83 -4.87
N THR A 400 25.36 1.44 -3.71
CA THR A 400 26.01 1.12 -2.43
C THR A 400 25.25 0.09 -1.61
N GLY A 401 23.93 0.10 -1.66
CA GLY A 401 23.01 -0.67 -0.82
C GLY A 401 22.49 0.11 0.39
N GLU A 402 22.91 1.36 0.59
CA GLU A 402 22.60 2.19 1.76
C GLU A 402 22.34 3.63 1.32
N LEU A 403 21.50 4.36 2.06
CA LEU A 403 21.33 5.80 1.87
C LEU A 403 22.59 6.55 2.32
N PRO A 404 22.91 7.70 1.70
CA PRO A 404 24.08 8.48 2.10
C PRO A 404 23.93 9.16 3.47
N PHE A 405 22.70 9.38 3.93
CA PHE A 405 22.38 10.06 5.18
C PHE A 405 21.51 9.18 6.08
N GLU A 406 21.84 9.11 7.36
CA GLU A 406 21.06 8.37 8.37
C GLU A 406 19.77 9.13 8.78
N SER A 407 19.79 10.45 8.62
CA SER A 407 18.67 11.32 8.98
C SER A 407 18.67 12.60 8.16
N VAL A 408 17.52 13.30 8.17
CA VAL A 408 17.37 14.63 7.56
C VAL A 408 18.30 15.64 8.23
N ASP A 409 18.47 15.56 9.55
CA ASP A 409 19.36 16.46 10.31
C ASP A 409 20.81 16.30 9.84
N GLN A 410 21.28 15.06 9.66
CA GLN A 410 22.63 14.80 9.12
C GLN A 410 22.80 15.38 7.71
N MET A 411 21.78 15.23 6.85
CA MET A 411 21.81 15.77 5.49
C MET A 411 21.89 17.32 5.50
N MET A 412 21.15 17.97 6.40
CA MET A 412 21.16 19.41 6.56
C MET A 412 22.49 19.93 7.11
N GLU A 413 23.08 19.21 8.09
CA GLU A 413 24.39 19.56 8.67
C GLU A 413 25.54 19.38 7.67
N ALA A 414 25.42 18.41 6.76
CA ALA A 414 26.42 18.13 5.75
C ALA A 414 26.28 19.01 4.48
N ASP A 415 25.32 19.94 4.45
CA ASP A 415 24.99 20.73 3.25
C ASP A 415 24.82 19.85 1.99
N GLY A 416 24.17 18.69 2.14
CA GLY A 416 23.94 17.72 1.07
C GLY A 416 25.18 16.96 0.58
N ARG A 417 26.36 17.18 1.17
CA ARG A 417 27.58 16.43 0.81
C ARG A 417 27.55 15.03 1.39
N PHE A 418 27.86 14.05 0.54
CA PHE A 418 27.88 12.66 0.98
C PHE A 418 28.96 12.44 2.05
N PRO A 419 28.60 11.95 3.24
CA PRO A 419 29.58 11.62 4.29
C PRO A 419 30.60 10.55 3.85
N MET A 420 30.15 9.63 2.99
CA MET A 420 30.97 8.61 2.36
C MET A 420 30.65 8.58 0.86
N LYS A 421 31.68 8.57 0.03
CA LYS A 421 31.53 8.54 -1.43
C LYS A 421 31.12 7.15 -1.92
N PRO A 422 30.33 7.03 -3.00
CA PRO A 422 29.99 5.74 -3.60
C PRO A 422 31.22 4.86 -3.89
N SER A 423 32.32 5.43 -4.38
CA SER A 423 33.56 4.70 -4.66
C SER A 423 34.27 4.18 -3.41
N GLU A 424 34.05 4.77 -2.23
CA GLU A 424 34.55 4.26 -0.95
C GLU A 424 33.79 3.03 -0.48
N HIS A 425 32.47 2.96 -0.76
CA HIS A 425 31.67 1.75 -0.52
C HIS A 425 31.97 0.65 -1.54
N LYS A 426 32.18 1.01 -2.79
CA LYS A 426 32.36 0.10 -3.93
C LYS A 426 33.53 0.57 -4.81
N PRO A 427 34.79 0.13 -4.51
CA PRO A 427 35.98 0.59 -5.23
C PRO A 427 35.99 0.27 -6.74
N ASP A 428 35.18 -0.69 -7.17
CA ASP A 428 35.08 -1.10 -8.60
C ASP A 428 34.16 -0.18 -9.42
N LEU A 429 33.57 0.86 -8.82
CA LEU A 429 32.73 1.81 -9.56
C LEU A 429 33.57 2.66 -10.53
N PRO A 430 32.99 3.09 -11.66
CA PRO A 430 33.69 3.90 -12.65
C PRO A 430 34.18 5.22 -12.04
N LYS A 431 35.33 5.70 -12.54
CA LYS A 431 35.86 7.01 -12.20
C LYS A 431 34.84 8.10 -12.60
N GLY A 432 34.64 9.09 -11.73
CA GLY A 432 33.71 10.19 -11.94
C GLY A 432 32.28 9.94 -11.42
N ILE A 433 32.00 8.71 -10.93
CA ILE A 433 30.66 8.40 -10.39
C ILE A 433 30.33 9.25 -9.17
N ASP A 434 31.32 9.57 -8.35
CA ASP A 434 31.13 10.34 -7.12
C ASP A 434 30.69 11.77 -7.43
N GLU A 435 31.41 12.44 -8.36
CA GLU A 435 31.08 13.80 -8.77
C GLU A 435 29.75 13.85 -9.52
N TRP A 436 29.49 12.84 -10.35
CA TRP A 436 28.23 12.73 -11.08
C TRP A 436 27.04 12.59 -10.14
N LEU A 437 27.10 11.72 -9.13
CA LEU A 437 26.03 11.57 -8.13
C LEU A 437 25.90 12.78 -7.22
N GLN A 438 27.04 13.35 -6.75
CA GLN A 438 27.01 14.54 -5.92
C GLN A 438 26.30 15.69 -6.62
N LYS A 439 26.46 15.80 -7.94
CA LYS A 439 25.80 16.84 -8.77
C LYS A 439 24.27 16.77 -8.73
N PHE A 440 23.67 15.61 -8.54
CA PHE A 440 22.21 15.50 -8.30
C PHE A 440 21.82 16.02 -6.92
N CYS A 441 22.69 15.83 -5.93
CA CYS A 441 22.41 16.06 -4.52
C CYS A 441 23.03 17.34 -3.96
N GLU A 442 23.45 18.28 -4.84
CA GLU A 442 23.86 19.62 -4.39
C GLU A 442 22.76 20.25 -3.56
N PHE A 443 23.15 20.92 -2.46
CA PHE A 443 22.20 21.50 -1.52
C PHE A 443 21.38 22.61 -2.20
N ASP A 444 22.05 23.49 -2.97
CA ASP A 444 21.40 24.50 -3.80
C ASP A 444 20.78 23.86 -5.05
N PRO A 445 19.46 23.95 -5.26
CA PRO A 445 18.81 23.42 -6.46
C PRO A 445 19.37 23.99 -7.78
N GLU A 446 19.90 25.22 -7.79
CA GLU A 446 20.47 25.84 -8.99
C GLU A 446 21.83 25.24 -9.39
N GLU A 447 22.51 24.60 -8.46
CA GLU A 447 23.79 23.92 -8.71
C GLU A 447 23.63 22.47 -9.21
N ARG A 448 22.41 21.90 -9.16
CA ARG A 448 22.12 20.54 -9.65
C ARG A 448 22.11 20.48 -11.17
N HIS A 449 21.93 19.28 -11.73
CA HIS A 449 21.63 19.11 -13.14
C HIS A 449 20.39 19.90 -13.54
N THR A 450 20.44 20.59 -14.68
CA THR A 450 19.34 21.46 -15.14
C THR A 450 18.18 20.67 -15.75
N SER A 451 18.39 19.43 -16.14
CA SER A 451 17.34 18.51 -16.64
C SER A 451 17.80 17.06 -16.54
N ALA A 452 16.83 16.14 -16.56
CA ALA A 452 17.11 14.71 -16.60
C ALA A 452 17.75 14.23 -17.91
N ALA A 453 17.60 15.00 -19.01
CA ALA A 453 18.24 14.68 -20.29
C ALA A 453 19.74 14.99 -20.30
N ILE A 454 20.22 15.91 -19.44
CA ILE A 454 21.63 16.31 -19.36
C ILE A 454 22.36 15.52 -18.28
N ALA A 455 21.62 15.07 -17.27
CA ALA A 455 22.12 14.24 -16.18
C ALA A 455 22.52 12.83 -16.64
#